data_693ec52d5334e6245d1d79eade0aea57
#
_entry.id   693ec52d5334e6245d1d79eade0aea57
#
_cell.length_a   1.000
_cell.length_b   1.000
_cell.length_c   1.000
_cell.angle_alpha   90.00
_cell.angle_beta   90.00
_cell.angle_gamma   90.00
#
_symmetry.space_group_name_H-M   'P 1'
#
loop_
_entity.id
_entity.type
_entity.pdbx_description
1 polymer ?
#
loop_
_entity_poly.entity_id
_entity_poly.type
_entity_poly.pdbx_seq_one_letter_code
_entity_poly.pdbx_strand_id
1 'polypeptide(L)'
;MANRNTQGFGLIHAGTLGSTPATSGQGKYKIDAGYATTIFNGGAVASAAGYIVEGQGTDTPILGVLNGIFYNAATTLKPTFANHYVQVTPANSEDIDAFVFDNPQQQYVCGTDDAVAQAGDLETYDLSLIHI
;
A
#
# COMPACT_ATOMS: atom_id res chain seq x y z
N MET A 1 11.68 9.26 29.05
CA MET A 1 12.28 8.94 27.73
C MET A 1 11.16 8.57 26.77
N ALA A 2 10.99 9.29 25.72
CA ALA A 2 9.97 8.95 24.72
C ALA A 2 10.37 7.66 23.98
N ASN A 3 9.48 6.69 23.94
CA ASN A 3 9.65 5.51 23.09
C ASN A 3 9.43 5.94 21.65
N ARG A 4 10.51 6.28 20.98
CA ARG A 4 10.48 6.80 19.63
C ARG A 4 10.74 5.67 18.65
N ASN A 5 9.73 5.31 17.90
CA ASN A 5 9.94 4.45 16.75
C ASN A 5 10.49 5.33 15.61
N THR A 6 11.78 5.23 15.36
CA THR A 6 12.46 6.00 14.31
C THR A 6 12.39 5.34 12.94
N GLN A 7 11.80 4.15 12.86
CA GLN A 7 11.62 3.43 11.60
C GLN A 7 10.21 3.67 11.07
N GLY A 8 10.13 3.95 9.78
CA GLY A 8 8.85 4.04 9.10
C GLY A 8 8.15 2.68 9.09
N PHE A 9 6.86 2.68 9.29
CA PHE A 9 6.05 1.46 9.28
C PHE A 9 4.97 1.46 8.18
N GLY A 10 4.97 2.47 7.33
CA GLY A 10 3.98 2.60 6.27
C GLY A 10 2.63 3.08 6.77
N LEU A 11 1.62 2.91 5.94
CA LEU A 11 0.24 3.29 6.23
C LEU A 11 -0.51 2.11 6.80
N ILE A 12 -0.97 2.23 8.04
CA ILE A 12 -1.76 1.21 8.73
C ILE A 12 -3.21 1.66 8.76
N HIS A 13 -4.14 0.84 8.28
CA HIS A 13 -5.57 1.17 8.30
C HIS A 13 -6.06 1.31 9.75
N ALA A 14 -6.80 2.38 10.02
CA ALA A 14 -7.27 2.70 11.37
C ALA A 14 -8.80 2.69 11.49
N GLY A 15 -9.50 3.04 10.44
CA GLY A 15 -10.97 3.13 10.46
C GLY A 15 -11.50 3.83 9.24
N THR A 16 -12.75 4.22 9.29
CA THR A 16 -13.46 4.88 8.18
C THR A 16 -14.04 6.19 8.66
N LEU A 17 -14.00 7.21 7.82
CA LEU A 17 -14.58 8.52 8.11
C LEU A 17 -16.11 8.43 8.28
N GLY A 18 -16.63 9.25 9.19
CA GLY A 18 -18.07 9.39 9.40
C GLY A 18 -18.68 8.20 10.13
N SER A 19 -19.94 7.94 9.86
CA SER A 19 -20.73 6.88 10.49
C SER A 19 -20.70 5.56 9.73
N THR A 20 -19.89 5.45 8.68
CA THR A 20 -19.75 4.21 7.92
C THR A 20 -18.96 3.19 8.74
N PRO A 21 -19.45 1.93 8.88
CA PRO A 21 -18.70 0.90 9.60
C PRO A 21 -17.33 0.65 8.97
N ALA A 22 -16.31 0.54 9.81
CA ALA A 22 -14.95 0.22 9.38
C ALA A 22 -14.85 -1.28 9.10
N THR A 23 -15.00 -1.68 7.85
CA THR A 23 -14.97 -3.07 7.43
C THR A 23 -13.58 -3.56 7.04
N SER A 24 -12.62 -2.65 6.85
CA SER A 24 -11.28 -2.95 6.34
C SER A 24 -11.33 -3.78 5.04
N GLY A 25 -12.32 -3.51 4.20
CA GLY A 25 -12.52 -4.21 2.94
C GLY A 25 -11.42 -3.93 1.94
N GLN A 26 -11.09 -4.93 1.14
CA GLN A 26 -10.00 -4.87 0.16
C GLN A 26 -10.53 -5.07 -1.24
N GLY A 27 -10.08 -4.25 -2.17
CA GLY A 27 -10.26 -4.48 -3.60
C GLY A 27 -9.17 -5.41 -4.13
N LYS A 28 -9.52 -6.21 -5.11
CA LYS A 28 -8.58 -7.10 -5.81
C LYS A 28 -8.18 -6.46 -7.13
N TYR A 29 -6.88 -6.28 -7.30
CA TYR A 29 -6.30 -5.69 -8.50
C TYR A 29 -5.20 -6.59 -9.04
N LYS A 30 -4.58 -6.18 -10.13
CA LYS A 30 -3.50 -6.95 -10.78
C LYS A 30 -2.21 -6.15 -10.78
N ILE A 31 -1.10 -6.87 -10.58
CA ILE A 31 0.25 -6.36 -10.83
C ILE A 31 0.79 -7.08 -12.06
N ASP A 32 1.38 -6.34 -12.99
CA ASP A 32 2.00 -6.92 -14.19
C ASP A 32 3.08 -7.93 -13.79
N ALA A 33 3.10 -9.08 -14.43
CA ALA A 33 4.07 -10.15 -14.17
C ALA A 33 5.53 -9.69 -14.27
N GLY A 34 5.82 -8.67 -15.07
CA GLY A 34 7.15 -8.12 -15.24
C GLY A 34 7.49 -6.90 -14.38
N TYR A 35 6.61 -6.49 -13.49
CA TYR A 35 6.84 -5.28 -12.69
C TYR A 35 8.01 -5.45 -11.72
N ALA A 36 9.00 -4.55 -11.81
CA ALA A 36 10.29 -4.72 -11.13
C ALA A 36 10.44 -3.92 -9.83
N THR A 37 9.54 -2.98 -9.55
CA THR A 37 9.64 -2.14 -8.35
C THR A 37 9.02 -2.82 -7.15
N THR A 38 9.72 -2.85 -6.02
CA THR A 38 9.19 -3.41 -4.76
C THR A 38 8.11 -2.50 -4.17
N ILE A 39 7.02 -3.10 -3.73
CA ILE A 39 5.95 -2.40 -3.01
C ILE A 39 5.83 -3.05 -1.63
N PHE A 40 6.12 -2.28 -0.58
CA PHE A 40 6.05 -2.77 0.79
C PHE A 40 4.62 -2.85 1.31
N ASN A 41 4.40 -3.68 2.30
CA ASN A 41 3.12 -3.69 3.03
C ASN A 41 2.90 -2.33 3.69
N GLY A 42 1.73 -1.75 3.50
CA GLY A 42 1.47 -0.38 3.94
C GLY A 42 1.99 0.69 2.98
N GLY A 43 2.56 0.31 1.85
CA GLY A 43 2.98 1.25 0.81
C GLY A 43 1.80 1.76 -0.01
N ALA A 44 1.82 3.04 -0.34
CA ALA A 44 0.81 3.64 -1.22
C ALA A 44 0.96 3.12 -2.64
N VAL A 45 -0.16 2.84 -3.28
CA VAL A 45 -0.21 2.33 -4.65
C VAL A 45 -1.08 3.21 -5.54
N ALA A 46 -0.75 3.23 -6.82
CA ALA A 46 -1.49 3.95 -7.84
C ALA A 46 -1.86 3.00 -8.98
N SER A 47 -2.74 3.45 -9.84
CA SER A 47 -3.15 2.70 -11.03
C SER A 47 -2.42 3.25 -12.26
N ALA A 48 -1.88 2.36 -13.08
CA ALA A 48 -1.28 2.70 -14.36
C ALA A 48 -1.62 1.61 -15.38
N ALA A 49 -2.23 1.99 -16.49
CA ALA A 49 -2.59 1.07 -17.59
C ALA A 49 -3.37 -0.18 -17.14
N GLY A 50 -4.19 -0.04 -16.10
CA GLY A 50 -4.99 -1.14 -15.55
C GLY A 50 -4.28 -2.00 -14.51
N TYR A 51 -3.02 -1.71 -14.21
CA TYR A 51 -2.24 -2.42 -13.21
C TYR A 51 -1.95 -1.53 -12.00
N ILE A 52 -1.61 -2.17 -10.89
CA ILE A 52 -1.16 -1.49 -9.68
C ILE A 52 0.34 -1.25 -9.77
N VAL A 53 0.75 -0.03 -9.50
CA VAL A 53 2.16 0.38 -9.42
C VAL A 53 2.41 1.10 -8.10
N GLU A 54 3.68 1.24 -7.72
CA GLU A 54 4.04 2.04 -6.55
C GLU A 54 3.55 3.48 -6.73
N GLY A 55 2.85 3.99 -5.73
CA GLY A 55 2.42 5.38 -5.71
C GLY A 55 3.62 6.29 -5.55
N GLN A 56 3.71 7.31 -6.39
CA GLN A 56 4.82 8.26 -6.33
C GLN A 56 4.31 9.63 -5.93
N GLY A 57 4.90 10.15 -4.88
CA GLY A 57 4.85 11.53 -4.42
C GLY A 57 3.64 12.36 -4.81
N THR A 58 3.91 13.58 -5.25
CA THR A 58 2.90 14.63 -5.41
C THR A 58 2.04 14.52 -6.68
N ASP A 59 2.52 13.82 -7.69
CA ASP A 59 1.91 13.92 -9.03
C ASP A 59 1.00 12.74 -9.42
N THR A 60 0.99 11.68 -8.62
CA THR A 60 0.22 10.48 -8.95
C THR A 60 -0.94 10.31 -7.96
N PRO A 61 -2.18 10.24 -8.44
CA PRO A 61 -3.30 9.94 -7.55
C PRO A 61 -3.13 8.59 -6.88
N ILE A 62 -3.25 8.56 -5.57
CA ILE A 62 -3.14 7.35 -4.78
C ILE A 62 -4.48 6.60 -4.81
N LEU A 63 -4.44 5.33 -5.23
CA LEU A 63 -5.61 4.46 -5.22
C LEU A 63 -5.88 3.93 -3.80
N GLY A 64 -4.84 3.53 -3.10
CA GLY A 64 -4.96 2.94 -1.78
C GLY A 64 -3.62 2.45 -1.26
N VAL A 65 -3.66 1.47 -0.38
CA VAL A 65 -2.50 0.91 0.32
C VAL A 65 -2.44 -0.59 0.11
N LEU A 66 -1.27 -1.10 -0.26
CA LEU A 66 -1.08 -2.54 -0.48
C LEU A 66 -1.14 -3.30 0.85
N ASN A 67 -1.96 -4.35 0.88
CA ASN A 67 -2.03 -5.28 2.00
C ASN A 67 -1.34 -6.62 1.72
N GLY A 68 -1.33 -7.08 0.49
CA GLY A 68 -0.70 -8.34 0.14
C GLY A 68 -0.86 -8.69 -1.33
N ILE A 69 -0.20 -9.76 -1.71
CA ILE A 69 -0.26 -10.31 -3.06
C ILE A 69 -0.53 -11.80 -3.02
N PHE A 70 -1.04 -12.33 -4.13
CA PHE A 70 -1.23 -13.76 -4.33
C PHE A 70 -0.85 -14.12 -5.76
N TYR A 71 -0.10 -15.20 -5.91
CA TYR A 71 0.29 -15.71 -7.22
C TYR A 71 0.63 -17.19 -7.13
N ASN A 72 0.71 -17.85 -8.29
CA ASN A 72 1.24 -19.21 -8.39
C ASN A 72 2.72 -19.13 -8.79
N ALA A 73 3.61 -19.62 -7.94
CA ALA A 73 5.05 -19.54 -8.20
C ALA A 73 5.46 -20.50 -9.33
N ALA A 74 6.30 -20.03 -10.25
CA ALA A 74 6.75 -20.85 -11.38
C ALA A 74 7.57 -22.08 -10.96
N THR A 75 8.36 -21.94 -9.89
CA THR A 75 9.28 -22.99 -9.44
C THR A 75 8.59 -24.11 -8.68
N THR A 76 7.58 -23.77 -7.86
CA THR A 76 6.89 -24.75 -7.01
C THR A 76 5.52 -25.13 -7.52
N LEU A 77 4.95 -24.36 -8.45
CA LEU A 77 3.57 -24.48 -8.96
C LEU A 77 2.52 -24.45 -7.85
N LYS A 78 2.84 -23.83 -6.71
CA LYS A 78 1.94 -23.73 -5.55
C LYS A 78 1.39 -22.33 -5.42
N PRO A 79 0.13 -22.19 -4.94
CA PRO A 79 -0.39 -20.90 -4.54
C PRO A 79 0.49 -20.28 -3.47
N THR A 80 0.90 -19.03 -3.67
CA THR A 80 1.79 -18.33 -2.76
C THR A 80 1.17 -16.99 -2.39
N PHE A 81 1.07 -16.71 -1.10
CA PHE A 81 0.65 -15.44 -0.56
C PHE A 81 1.84 -14.73 0.09
N ALA A 82 2.01 -13.45 -0.18
CA ALA A 82 3.00 -12.62 0.47
C ALA A 82 2.36 -11.31 0.94
N ASN A 83 2.89 -10.74 2.01
CA ASN A 83 2.38 -9.47 2.53
C ASN A 83 2.96 -8.24 1.85
N HIS A 84 3.90 -8.43 0.93
CA HIS A 84 4.54 -7.36 0.16
C HIS A 84 4.86 -7.86 -1.24
N TYR A 85 5.15 -6.96 -2.17
CA TYR A 85 5.53 -7.29 -3.52
C TYR A 85 7.04 -7.10 -3.73
N VAL A 86 7.70 -8.16 -4.12
CA VAL A 86 9.03 -8.15 -4.72
C VAL A 86 8.89 -8.76 -6.10
N GLN A 87 9.70 -8.38 -7.07
CA GLN A 87 9.65 -9.00 -8.38
C GLN A 87 9.73 -10.52 -8.27
N VAL A 88 8.69 -11.19 -8.76
CA VAL A 88 8.57 -12.66 -8.72
C VAL A 88 8.32 -13.18 -10.13
N THR A 89 8.54 -14.48 -10.31
CA THR A 89 8.23 -15.16 -11.57
C THR A 89 6.98 -16.02 -11.36
N PRO A 90 5.80 -15.54 -11.78
CA PRO A 90 4.59 -16.33 -11.69
C PRO A 90 4.56 -17.44 -12.75
N ALA A 91 3.84 -18.52 -12.46
CA ALA A 91 3.63 -19.61 -13.41
C ALA A 91 2.89 -19.11 -14.64
N ASN A 92 3.30 -19.56 -15.82
CA ASN A 92 2.68 -19.22 -17.10
C ASN A 92 2.62 -17.72 -17.41
N SER A 93 3.48 -16.93 -16.79
CA SER A 93 3.47 -15.46 -16.95
C SER A 93 2.13 -14.80 -16.61
N GLU A 94 1.38 -15.40 -15.69
CA GLU A 94 0.12 -14.83 -15.21
C GLU A 94 0.34 -13.58 -14.38
N ASP A 95 -0.62 -12.65 -14.44
CA ASP A 95 -0.57 -11.47 -13.60
C ASP A 95 -0.76 -11.82 -12.12
N ILE A 96 -0.17 -11.02 -11.26
CA ILE A 96 -0.19 -11.21 -9.81
C ILE A 96 -1.41 -10.51 -9.23
N ASP A 97 -2.16 -11.20 -8.38
CA ASP A 97 -3.28 -10.58 -7.65
C ASP A 97 -2.75 -9.71 -6.51
N ALA A 98 -3.21 -8.47 -6.44
CA ALA A 98 -2.89 -7.54 -5.38
C ALA A 98 -4.14 -7.19 -4.57
N PHE A 99 -4.00 -7.18 -3.26
CA PHE A 99 -5.07 -6.78 -2.34
C PHE A 99 -4.77 -5.39 -1.80
N VAL A 100 -5.68 -4.46 -2.02
CA VAL A 100 -5.49 -3.04 -1.75
C VAL A 100 -6.65 -2.52 -0.91
N PHE A 101 -6.33 -1.78 0.14
CA PHE A 101 -7.34 -0.98 0.85
C PHE A 101 -7.65 0.26 0.00
N ASP A 102 -8.76 0.22 -0.71
CA ASP A 102 -9.11 1.21 -1.73
C ASP A 102 -10.31 2.09 -1.39
N ASN A 103 -10.86 1.97 -0.19
CA ASN A 103 -11.98 2.80 0.25
C ASN A 103 -11.53 4.27 0.34
N PRO A 104 -12.16 5.20 -0.40
CA PRO A 104 -11.78 6.61 -0.35
C PRO A 104 -11.97 7.26 1.03
N GLN A 105 -12.78 6.68 1.89
CA GLN A 105 -13.03 7.15 3.25
C GLN A 105 -12.17 6.45 4.31
N GLN A 106 -11.25 5.60 3.89
CA GLN A 106 -10.37 4.88 4.80
C GLN A 106 -9.39 5.84 5.47
N GLN A 107 -9.27 5.71 6.78
CA GLN A 107 -8.27 6.43 7.58
C GLN A 107 -7.06 5.54 7.83
N TYR A 108 -5.88 6.16 7.86
CA TYR A 108 -4.62 5.46 8.10
C TYR A 108 -3.83 6.12 9.22
N VAL A 109 -3.03 5.31 9.92
CA VAL A 109 -2.01 5.79 10.85
C VAL A 109 -0.66 5.70 10.14
N CYS A 110 0.10 6.79 10.16
CA CYS A 110 1.45 6.83 9.60
C CYS A 110 2.41 7.58 10.51
N GLY A 111 3.71 7.30 10.36
CA GLY A 111 4.74 8.07 11.04
C GLY A 111 4.99 9.39 10.33
N THR A 112 5.30 10.43 11.10
CA THR A 112 5.77 11.72 10.57
C THR A 112 7.27 11.84 10.80
N ASP A 113 7.96 12.56 9.93
CA ASP A 113 9.39 12.80 10.06
C ASP A 113 9.71 13.88 11.11
N ASP A 114 8.74 14.70 11.45
CA ASP A 114 8.89 15.77 12.46
C ASP A 114 7.62 15.88 13.32
N ALA A 115 7.70 16.68 14.35
CA ALA A 115 6.57 16.94 15.23
C ALA A 115 5.51 17.78 14.51
N VAL A 116 4.26 17.33 14.58
CA VAL A 116 3.12 18.06 14.04
C VAL A 116 2.49 18.88 15.17
N ALA A 117 2.47 20.20 15.00
CA ALA A 117 1.83 21.10 15.94
C ALA A 117 0.31 21.13 15.74
N GLN A 118 -0.42 21.58 16.75
CA GLN A 118 -1.89 21.72 16.66
C GLN A 118 -2.32 22.57 15.45
N ALA A 119 -1.53 23.57 15.08
CA ALA A 119 -1.81 24.40 13.92
C ALA A 119 -1.77 23.64 12.59
N GLY A 120 -1.12 22.49 12.56
CA GLY A 120 -1.09 21.59 11.40
C GLY A 120 -2.26 20.63 11.32
N ASP A 121 -3.15 20.64 12.28
CA ASP A 121 -4.36 19.81 12.22
C ASP A 121 -5.26 20.26 11.07
N LEU A 122 -5.87 19.31 10.39
CA LEU A 122 -6.72 19.52 9.22
C LEU A 122 -5.98 20.05 7.96
N GLU A 123 -4.66 20.05 7.99
CA GLU A 123 -3.85 20.42 6.82
C GLU A 123 -3.59 19.21 5.91
N THR A 124 -3.17 19.53 4.70
CA THR A 124 -2.77 18.50 3.72
C THR A 124 -1.26 18.37 3.70
N TYR A 125 -0.77 17.13 3.78
CA TYR A 125 0.66 16.84 3.80
C TYR A 125 1.05 15.95 2.63
N ASP A 126 2.27 16.11 2.15
CA ASP A 126 2.83 15.25 1.13
C ASP A 126 3.29 13.91 1.72
N LEU A 127 3.08 12.86 0.97
CA LEU A 127 3.51 11.52 1.36
C LEU A 127 4.94 11.27 0.88
N SER A 128 5.84 11.00 1.82
CA SER A 128 7.22 10.65 1.51
C SER A 128 7.38 9.13 1.44
N LEU A 129 7.73 8.61 0.27
CA LEU A 129 7.94 7.18 0.07
C LEU A 129 9.24 6.68 0.69
N ILE A 130 10.17 7.57 1.01
CA ILE A 130 11.44 7.22 1.66
C ILE A 130 11.19 6.72 3.09
N HIS A 131 10.12 7.16 3.72
CA HIS A 131 9.81 6.83 5.11
C HIS A 131 8.72 5.73 5.27
N ILE A 132 8.30 5.15 4.16
CA ILE A 132 7.30 4.05 4.17
C ILE A 132 8.00 2.68 4.18
#